data_7731d7acd0c2916744990cd9a81fa69f
#
_entry.id   7731d7acd0c2916744990cd9a81fa69f
#
_cell.length_a   1.000
_cell.length_b   1.000
_cell.length_c   1.000
_cell.angle_alpha   90.00
_cell.angle_beta   90.00
_cell.angle_gamma   90.00
#
_symmetry.space_group_name_H-M   'P 1'
#
loop_
_entity.id
_entity.type
_entity.pdbx_description
1 polymer ?
#
loop_
_entity_poly.entity_id
_entity_poly.type
_entity_poly.pdbx_seq_one_letter_code
_entity_poly.pdbx_strand_id
1 'polypeptide(L)'
;MNGHPGGDAHTMRMIELCALSPGARVLDMGAGEGEAVALLRAHGLDAVGIDLLPCGENVVRGDMLHSGYPDEGFDAIISQCAFYVSGDAKAALRESRRLL
;
A
#
# COMPACT_ATOMS: atom_id res chain seq x y z
N MET A 1 -1.20 8.20 -16.39
CA MET A 1 -2.27 7.21 -16.15
C MET A 1 -2.02 6.47 -14.86
N ASN A 2 -3.08 6.25 -14.12
CA ASN A 2 -2.97 5.52 -12.87
C ASN A 2 -2.69 4.05 -13.12
N GLY A 3 -1.93 3.43 -12.23
CA GLY A 3 -1.59 2.04 -12.35
C GLY A 3 -2.64 1.08 -11.82
N HIS A 4 -3.83 1.56 -11.43
CA HIS A 4 -4.84 0.73 -10.79
C HIS A 4 -6.26 1.15 -11.16
N PRO A 5 -7.22 0.19 -11.09
CA PRO A 5 -8.62 0.48 -11.38
C PRO A 5 -9.22 1.47 -10.38
N GLY A 6 -10.06 2.35 -10.87
CA GLY A 6 -10.77 3.31 -10.05
C GLY A 6 -9.98 4.52 -9.61
N GLY A 7 -8.65 4.50 -9.75
CA GLY A 7 -7.80 5.63 -9.45
C GLY A 7 -8.04 6.22 -8.06
N ASP A 8 -8.02 7.54 -7.98
CA ASP A 8 -8.11 8.26 -6.71
C ASP A 8 -9.48 8.10 -6.04
N ALA A 9 -10.56 8.03 -6.81
CA ALA A 9 -11.89 7.82 -6.27
C ALA A 9 -12.01 6.48 -5.55
N HIS A 10 -11.42 5.45 -6.10
CA HIS A 10 -11.41 4.13 -5.48
C HIS A 10 -10.59 4.13 -4.17
N THR A 11 -9.43 4.77 -4.19
CA THR A 11 -8.58 4.89 -3.01
C THR A 11 -9.28 5.64 -1.88
N MET A 12 -9.95 6.74 -2.19
CA MET A 12 -10.70 7.50 -1.19
C MET A 12 -11.83 6.66 -0.60
N ARG A 13 -12.51 5.87 -1.41
CA ARG A 13 -13.56 4.98 -0.93
C ARG A 13 -13.01 3.95 0.06
N MET A 14 -11.81 3.43 -0.21
CA MET A 14 -11.17 2.49 0.70
C MET A 14 -10.86 3.15 2.05
N ILE A 15 -10.39 4.38 2.06
CA ILE A 15 -10.12 5.12 3.30
C ILE A 15 -11.40 5.28 4.11
N GLU A 16 -12.49 5.70 3.48
CA GLU A 16 -13.78 5.87 4.14
C GLU A 16 -14.28 4.57 4.77
N LEU A 17 -14.19 3.47 4.02
CA LEU A 17 -14.66 2.17 4.49
C LEU A 17 -13.82 1.63 5.65
N CYS A 18 -12.53 1.91 5.66
CA CYS A 18 -11.63 1.45 6.73
C CYS A 18 -11.69 2.34 7.97
N ALA A 19 -12.26 3.53 7.86
CA ALA A 19 -12.37 4.49 8.97
C ALA A 19 -11.04 4.73 9.68
N LEU A 20 -9.98 4.96 8.91
CA LEU A 20 -8.64 5.14 9.45
C LEU A 20 -8.50 6.47 10.18
N SER A 21 -7.86 6.41 11.35
CA SER A 21 -7.58 7.61 12.15
C SER A 21 -6.46 8.44 11.53
N PRO A 22 -6.46 9.77 11.73
CA PRO A 22 -5.33 10.60 11.29
C PRO A 22 -4.02 10.07 11.87
N GLY A 23 -2.99 10.02 11.03
CA GLY A 23 -1.68 9.51 11.42
C GLY A 23 -1.55 8.00 11.38
N ALA A 24 -2.60 7.26 11.01
CA ALA A 24 -2.53 5.83 10.86
C ALA A 24 -1.44 5.44 9.84
N ARG A 25 -0.71 4.38 10.13
CA ARG A 25 0.35 3.90 9.25
C ARG A 25 -0.22 2.96 8.20
N VAL A 26 -0.01 3.31 6.93
CA VAL A 26 -0.56 2.56 5.80
C VAL A 26 0.56 2.16 4.85
N LEU A 27 0.59 0.90 4.46
CA LEU A 27 1.52 0.41 3.46
C LEU A 27 0.77 0.11 2.17
N ASP A 28 1.25 0.65 1.06
CA ASP A 28 0.76 0.33 -0.27
C ASP A 28 1.71 -0.67 -0.93
N MET A 29 1.25 -1.90 -1.06
CA MET A 29 2.03 -2.96 -1.69
C MET A 29 1.90 -2.89 -3.21
N GLY A 30 3.04 -2.72 -3.90
CA GLY A 30 3.05 -2.52 -5.33
C GLY A 30 2.65 -1.10 -5.70
N ALA A 31 3.24 -0.12 -5.04
CA ALA A 31 2.81 1.28 -5.12
C ALA A 31 3.15 1.97 -6.46
N GLY A 32 4.08 1.44 -7.22
CA GLY A 32 4.44 2.01 -8.52
C GLY A 32 4.85 3.46 -8.43
N GLU A 33 4.07 4.34 -9.06
CA GLU A 33 4.34 5.78 -9.10
C GLU A 33 4.01 6.49 -7.78
N GLY A 34 3.35 5.83 -6.85
CA GLY A 34 3.03 6.39 -5.55
C GLY A 34 1.81 7.30 -5.51
N GLU A 35 0.91 7.20 -6.49
CA GLU A 35 -0.29 8.03 -6.54
C GLU A 35 -1.18 7.82 -5.32
N ALA A 36 -1.44 6.56 -4.96
CA ALA A 36 -2.25 6.26 -3.79
C ALA A 36 -1.55 6.70 -2.50
N VAL A 37 -0.24 6.51 -2.42
CA VAL A 37 0.55 6.96 -1.27
C VAL A 37 0.43 8.47 -1.10
N ALA A 38 0.57 9.22 -2.19
CA ALA A 38 0.46 10.68 -2.15
C ALA A 38 -0.93 11.12 -1.69
N LEU A 39 -1.97 10.46 -2.17
CA LEU A 39 -3.35 10.78 -1.80
C LEU A 39 -3.60 10.49 -0.32
N LEU A 40 -3.12 9.35 0.18
CA LEU A 40 -3.26 9.00 1.59
C LEU A 40 -2.54 10.00 2.48
N ARG A 41 -1.32 10.39 2.11
CA ARG A 41 -0.56 11.39 2.88
C ARG A 41 -1.25 12.75 2.87
N ALA A 42 -1.86 13.13 1.75
CA ALA A 42 -2.62 14.38 1.66
C ALA A 42 -3.83 14.40 2.59
N HIS A 43 -4.33 13.23 2.99
CA HIS A 43 -5.44 13.09 3.93
C HIS A 43 -4.98 12.81 5.36
N GLY A 44 -3.73 13.06 5.67
CA GLY A 44 -3.23 12.98 7.04
C GLY A 44 -2.79 11.61 7.51
N LEU A 45 -2.63 10.66 6.60
CA LEU A 45 -2.18 9.32 6.94
C LEU A 45 -0.67 9.21 6.75
N ASP A 46 -0.01 8.38 7.58
CA ASP A 46 1.41 8.08 7.45
C ASP A 46 1.57 6.92 6.47
N ALA A 47 1.51 7.23 5.18
CA ALA A 47 1.53 6.22 4.12
C ALA A 47 2.89 6.12 3.47
N VAL A 48 3.29 4.89 3.16
CA VAL A 48 4.49 4.56 2.41
C VAL A 48 4.16 3.43 1.45
N GLY A 49 4.85 3.39 0.33
CA GLY A 49 4.68 2.31 -0.65
C GLY A 49 5.94 1.49 -0.79
N ILE A 50 5.78 0.25 -1.23
CA ILE A 50 6.89 -0.59 -1.68
C ILE A 50 6.62 -1.08 -3.09
N ASP A 51 7.69 -1.20 -3.87
CA ASP A 51 7.62 -1.74 -5.22
C ASP A 51 9.00 -2.26 -5.59
N LEU A 52 9.04 -3.27 -6.44
CA LEU A 52 10.31 -3.79 -6.94
C LEU A 52 11.01 -2.77 -7.83
N LEU A 53 10.24 -1.94 -8.52
CA LEU A 53 10.73 -0.87 -9.40
C LEU A 53 10.07 0.46 -8.98
N PRO A 54 10.52 1.06 -7.88
CA PRO A 54 9.89 2.28 -7.37
C PRO A 54 10.17 3.47 -8.30
N CYS A 55 9.14 4.27 -8.54
CA CYS A 55 9.27 5.47 -9.36
C CYS A 55 8.52 6.67 -8.82
N GLY A 56 8.15 6.65 -7.55
CA GLY A 56 7.42 7.75 -6.91
C GLY A 56 7.99 8.14 -5.56
N GLU A 57 7.59 9.32 -5.08
CA GLU A 57 7.95 9.77 -3.74
C GLU A 57 7.29 8.86 -2.69
N ASN A 58 8.01 8.61 -1.62
CA ASN A 58 7.55 7.77 -0.51
C ASN A 58 7.28 6.33 -0.93
N VAL A 59 7.84 5.90 -2.05
CA VAL A 59 7.84 4.50 -2.48
C VAL A 59 9.27 4.01 -2.41
N VAL A 60 9.51 2.96 -1.64
CA VAL A 60 10.83 2.38 -1.50
C VAL A 60 10.91 1.07 -2.26
N ARG A 61 12.13 0.68 -2.62
CA ARG A 61 12.36 -0.62 -3.24
C ARG A 61 12.12 -1.70 -2.20
N GLY A 62 11.26 -2.66 -2.52
CA GLY A 62 10.98 -3.77 -1.64
C GLY A 62 10.12 -4.82 -2.31
N ASP A 63 10.17 -6.02 -1.74
CA ASP A 63 9.37 -7.14 -2.19
C ASP A 63 8.16 -7.28 -1.25
N MET A 64 6.95 -7.20 -1.79
CA MET A 64 5.74 -7.33 -0.97
C MET A 64 5.64 -8.68 -0.28
N LEU A 65 6.37 -9.70 -0.74
CA LEU A 65 6.41 -11.01 -0.12
C LEU A 65 7.37 -11.06 1.07
N HIS A 66 8.34 -10.16 1.12
CA HIS A 66 9.38 -10.07 2.16
C HIS A 66 9.75 -8.61 2.36
N SER A 67 8.83 -7.84 2.97
CA SER A 67 8.99 -6.39 3.03
C SER A 67 10.11 -5.91 3.95
N GLY A 68 10.48 -6.71 4.95
CA GLY A 68 11.49 -6.32 5.92
C GLY A 68 10.97 -5.44 7.05
N TYR A 69 9.72 -5.02 7.01
CA TYR A 69 9.13 -4.25 8.11
C TYR A 69 8.84 -5.14 9.31
N PRO A 70 8.84 -4.56 10.52
CA PRO A 70 8.55 -5.34 11.73
C PRO A 70 7.10 -5.83 11.76
N ASP A 71 6.87 -6.87 12.55
CA ASP A 71 5.52 -7.38 12.79
C ASP A 71 4.63 -6.27 13.34
N GLU A 72 3.39 -6.25 12.93
CA GLU A 72 2.41 -5.28 13.41
C GLU A 72 2.85 -3.82 13.22
N GLY A 73 3.63 -3.56 12.16
CA GLY A 73 4.17 -2.22 11.89
C GLY A 73 3.20 -1.27 11.22
N PHE A 74 2.02 -1.75 10.78
CA PHE A 74 1.06 -0.95 10.04
C PHE A 74 -0.35 -1.12 10.57
N ASP A 75 -1.16 -0.07 10.43
CA ASP A 75 -2.58 -0.09 10.79
C ASP A 75 -3.44 -0.59 9.64
N ALA A 76 -2.97 -0.40 8.41
CA ALA A 76 -3.67 -0.86 7.23
C ALA A 76 -2.71 -1.17 6.09
N ILE A 77 -3.12 -2.08 5.23
CA ILE A 77 -2.38 -2.43 4.02
C ILE A 77 -3.34 -2.30 2.84
N ILE A 78 -2.90 -1.64 1.78
CA ILE A 78 -3.65 -1.59 0.54
C ILE A 78 -2.84 -2.26 -0.57
N SER A 79 -3.55 -2.85 -1.51
CA SER A 79 -2.93 -3.45 -2.69
C SER A 79 -3.96 -3.44 -3.81
N GLN A 80 -3.70 -2.64 -4.84
CA GLN A 80 -4.60 -2.51 -5.97
C GLN A 80 -4.05 -3.33 -7.13
N CYS A 81 -4.50 -4.59 -7.23
CA CYS A 81 -4.08 -5.57 -8.23
C CYS A 81 -2.64 -6.08 -8.07
N ALA A 82 -1.88 -5.61 -7.09
CA ALA A 82 -0.49 -6.02 -6.93
C ALA A 82 -0.33 -7.50 -6.58
N PHE A 83 -1.31 -8.09 -5.90
CA PHE A 83 -1.25 -9.51 -5.53
C PHE A 83 -1.23 -10.41 -6.77
N TYR A 84 -1.91 -10.02 -7.83
CA TYR A 84 -1.88 -10.76 -9.09
C TYR A 84 -0.52 -10.60 -9.78
N VAL A 85 0.04 -9.41 -9.71
CA VAL A 85 1.33 -9.12 -10.34
C VAL A 85 2.46 -9.86 -9.62
N SER A 86 2.35 -10.05 -8.31
CA SER A 86 3.38 -10.75 -7.53
C SER A 86 3.53 -12.23 -7.91
N GLY A 87 2.47 -12.83 -8.46
CA GLY A 87 2.47 -14.25 -8.80
C GLY A 87 2.28 -15.19 -7.61
N ASP A 88 2.18 -14.67 -6.39
CA ASP A 88 1.97 -15.48 -5.20
C ASP A 88 1.08 -14.76 -4.20
N ALA A 89 -0.23 -14.84 -4.43
CA ALA A 89 -1.21 -14.16 -3.60
C ALA A 89 -1.20 -14.68 -2.15
N LYS A 90 -0.93 -15.96 -1.94
CA LYS A 90 -0.90 -16.53 -0.59
C LYS A 90 0.25 -15.97 0.23
N ALA A 91 1.43 -15.87 -0.38
CA ALA A 91 2.60 -15.30 0.29
C ALA A 91 2.37 -13.82 0.58
N ALA A 92 1.77 -13.08 -0.35
CA ALA A 92 1.44 -11.68 -0.15
C ALA A 92 0.46 -11.49 1.01
N LEU A 93 -0.55 -12.34 1.12
CA LEU A 93 -1.49 -12.30 2.23
C LEU A 93 -0.82 -12.64 3.57
N ARG A 94 0.10 -13.60 3.59
CA ARG A 94 0.84 -13.93 4.81
C ARG A 94 1.67 -12.75 5.28
N GLU A 95 2.37 -12.08 4.37
CA GLU A 95 3.18 -10.91 4.72
C GLU A 95 2.27 -9.77 5.22
N SER A 96 1.14 -9.53 4.57
CA SER A 96 0.18 -8.52 5.01
C SER A 96 -0.32 -8.80 6.43
N ARG A 97 -0.65 -10.04 6.74
CA ARG A 97 -1.12 -10.42 8.09
C ARG A 97 -0.03 -10.24 9.13
N ARG A 98 1.21 -10.54 8.78
CA ARG A 98 2.34 -10.32 9.70
C ARG A 98 2.51 -8.82 10.02
N LEU A 99 2.33 -7.96 9.03
CA LEU A 99 2.51 -6.52 9.17
C LEU A 99 1.37 -5.82 9.90
N LEU A 100 0.20 -6.41 9.93
CA LEU A 100 -0.97 -5.88 10.63
C LEU A 100 -1.02 -6.36 12.08
#